data_87e137a1bad23d963f0dd4cafe6f559e
#
_entry.id   87e137a1bad23d963f0dd4cafe6f559e
#
_cell.length_a   1.000
_cell.length_b   1.000
_cell.length_c   1.000
_cell.angle_alpha   90.00
_cell.angle_beta   90.00
_cell.angle_gamma   90.00
#
_symmetry.space_group_name_H-M   'P 1'
#
loop_
_entity.id
_entity.type
_entity.pdbx_description
1 polymer ?
#
loop_
_entity_poly.entity_id
_entity_poly.type
_entity_poly.pdbx_seq_one_letter_code
_entity_poly.pdbx_strand_id
1 'polypeptide(L)'
;KDLNSENGLFQLSFDVTNQKEVKQKIDEFEKNFGPIEILINNAGMQYRTPLEEFPPEMFEKLLHTNISSVFNVSQVVAKHMIKRGHGKIINIASVQTLLARPGIAPYTATKGAVGNLTKGMATDWAKYGIQCNAIAPGYFDTPLNAALVSDKDFTSWLEKRTPAGRWGKVEELVGASIFLSSSASDFVNGHILYVDGGITAS
;
A
#
# COMPACT_ATOMS: atom_id res chain seq x y z
N LYS A 1 2.54 -14.48 21.81
CA LYS A 1 3.90 -14.80 21.28
C LYS A 1 4.75 -13.56 21.48
N ASP A 2 5.89 -13.74 22.12
CA ASP A 2 6.77 -12.67 22.56
C ASP A 2 7.33 -11.92 21.34
N LEU A 3 7.37 -10.59 21.44
CA LEU A 3 8.05 -9.74 20.50
C LEU A 3 9.56 -9.95 20.69
N ASN A 4 10.17 -10.67 19.75
CA ASN A 4 11.63 -10.78 19.70
C ASN A 4 12.19 -9.53 19.02
N SER A 5 13.04 -8.79 19.73
CA SER A 5 13.80 -7.69 19.14
C SER A 5 15.22 -8.17 18.83
N GLU A 6 15.54 -8.32 17.56
CA GLU A 6 16.92 -8.37 17.10
C GLU A 6 17.22 -7.07 16.35
N ASN A 7 18.27 -6.36 16.75
CA ASN A 7 18.70 -5.12 16.09
C ASN A 7 17.64 -4.01 15.98
N GLY A 8 16.75 -3.88 16.97
CA GLY A 8 15.67 -2.89 16.97
C GLY A 8 14.48 -3.25 16.06
N LEU A 9 14.42 -4.47 15.53
CA LEU A 9 13.29 -4.97 14.77
C LEU A 9 12.34 -5.73 15.70
N PHE A 10 11.07 -5.37 15.68
CA PHE A 10 10.00 -6.05 16.39
C PHE A 10 9.08 -6.75 15.39
N GLN A 11 8.83 -8.03 15.58
CA GLN A 11 7.88 -8.78 14.78
C GLN A 11 6.57 -8.93 15.54
N LEU A 12 5.47 -8.39 14.97
CA LEU A 12 4.12 -8.51 15.49
C LEU A 12 3.24 -9.21 14.45
N SER A 13 2.73 -10.37 14.79
CA SER A 13 1.85 -11.15 13.90
C SER A 13 0.39 -10.93 14.27
N PHE A 14 -0.42 -10.48 13.30
CA PHE A 14 -1.88 -10.36 13.41
C PHE A 14 -2.52 -10.30 12.03
N ASP A 15 -3.82 -10.60 11.96
CA ASP A 15 -4.59 -10.47 10.73
C ASP A 15 -5.09 -9.03 10.57
N VAL A 16 -4.58 -8.33 9.55
CA VAL A 16 -4.97 -6.94 9.22
C VAL A 16 -6.44 -6.79 8.83
N THR A 17 -7.13 -7.89 8.50
CA THR A 17 -8.57 -7.89 8.20
C THR A 17 -9.43 -8.02 9.45
N ASN A 18 -8.85 -8.45 10.57
CA ASN A 18 -9.52 -8.58 11.87
C ASN A 18 -9.41 -7.28 12.67
N GLN A 19 -10.43 -6.43 12.60
CA GLN A 19 -10.44 -5.10 13.24
C GLN A 19 -10.18 -5.14 14.75
N LYS A 20 -10.66 -6.17 15.47
CA LYS A 20 -10.44 -6.29 16.91
C LYS A 20 -8.98 -6.58 17.23
N GLU A 21 -8.39 -7.49 16.47
CA GLU A 21 -6.98 -7.87 16.60
C GLU A 21 -6.07 -6.71 16.23
N VAL A 22 -6.34 -6.02 15.12
CA VAL A 22 -5.64 -4.78 14.72
C VAL A 22 -5.62 -3.78 15.87
N LYS A 23 -6.81 -3.46 16.45
CA LYS A 23 -6.90 -2.50 17.55
C LYS A 23 -6.08 -2.95 18.75
N GLN A 24 -6.26 -4.20 19.18
CA GLN A 24 -5.56 -4.72 20.35
C GLN A 24 -4.04 -4.66 20.18
N LYS A 25 -3.54 -5.15 19.05
CA LYS A 25 -2.09 -5.25 18.79
C LYS A 25 -1.41 -3.90 18.62
N ILE A 26 -2.06 -2.95 17.98
CA ILE A 26 -1.52 -1.60 17.85
C ILE A 26 -1.53 -0.87 19.18
N ASP A 27 -2.61 -0.94 19.95
CA ASP A 27 -2.69 -0.31 21.28
C ASP A 27 -1.65 -0.90 22.24
N GLU A 28 -1.45 -2.23 22.22
CA GLU A 28 -0.39 -2.91 23.01
C GLU A 28 1.00 -2.45 22.58
N PHE A 29 1.25 -2.30 21.28
CA PHE A 29 2.54 -1.83 20.76
C PHE A 29 2.84 -0.40 21.19
N GLU A 30 1.92 0.54 20.96
CA GLU A 30 2.04 1.95 21.34
C GLU A 30 2.31 2.12 22.85
N LYS A 31 1.67 1.28 23.69
CA LYS A 31 1.83 1.32 25.14
C LYS A 31 3.18 0.78 25.60
N ASN A 32 3.68 -0.29 24.99
CA ASN A 32 4.80 -1.07 25.53
C ASN A 32 6.13 -0.77 24.83
N PHE A 33 6.12 -0.31 23.57
CA PHE A 33 7.31 -0.17 22.74
C PHE A 33 7.54 1.26 22.24
N GLY A 34 6.52 2.09 22.26
CA GLY A 34 6.60 3.50 21.86
C GLY A 34 5.75 3.85 20.65
N PRO A 35 5.82 5.11 20.23
CA PRO A 35 4.93 5.66 19.20
C PRO A 35 5.22 5.07 17.82
N ILE A 36 4.14 4.82 17.06
CA ILE A 36 4.22 4.52 15.62
C ILE A 36 4.24 5.85 14.88
N GLU A 37 5.41 6.33 14.52
CA GLU A 37 5.61 7.60 13.80
C GLU A 37 5.29 7.50 12.31
N ILE A 38 5.55 6.32 11.73
CA ILE A 38 5.35 6.05 10.30
C ILE A 38 4.59 4.73 10.15
N LEU A 39 3.48 4.78 9.43
CA LEU A 39 2.73 3.59 9.04
C LEU A 39 2.86 3.36 7.54
N ILE A 40 3.27 2.16 7.13
CA ILE A 40 3.23 1.73 5.73
C ILE A 40 2.23 0.58 5.58
N ASN A 41 1.09 0.85 4.96
CA ASN A 41 0.09 -0.16 4.63
C ASN A 41 0.50 -0.89 3.36
N ASN A 42 1.23 -1.99 3.51
CA ASN A 42 1.76 -2.78 2.40
C ASN A 42 1.01 -4.10 2.16
N ALA A 43 0.27 -4.59 3.15
CA ALA A 43 -0.49 -5.82 3.02
C ALA A 43 -1.47 -5.74 1.82
N GLY A 44 -1.47 -6.77 0.99
CA GLY A 44 -2.32 -6.81 -0.19
C GLY A 44 -2.24 -8.16 -0.90
N MET A 45 -3.26 -8.41 -1.72
CA MET A 45 -3.34 -9.61 -2.54
C MET A 45 -3.86 -9.29 -3.92
N GLN A 46 -3.69 -10.24 -4.84
CA GLN A 46 -4.25 -10.19 -6.18
C GLN A 46 -4.83 -11.54 -6.56
N TYR A 47 -5.88 -11.52 -7.37
CA TYR A 47 -6.45 -12.68 -8.04
C TYR A 47 -6.72 -12.31 -9.50
N ARG A 48 -6.43 -13.24 -10.42
CA ARG A 48 -6.49 -13.00 -11.87
C ARG A 48 -7.38 -14.04 -12.52
N THR A 49 -8.46 -13.56 -13.14
CA THR A 49 -9.37 -14.38 -13.97
C THR A 49 -10.25 -13.43 -14.82
N PRO A 50 -10.86 -13.88 -15.92
CA PRO A 50 -11.87 -13.11 -16.63
C PRO A 50 -12.94 -12.60 -15.65
N LEU A 51 -13.45 -11.37 -15.89
CA LEU A 51 -14.34 -10.72 -14.93
C LEU A 51 -15.66 -11.49 -14.76
N GLU A 52 -16.19 -12.06 -15.82
CA GLU A 52 -17.41 -12.87 -15.86
C GLU A 52 -17.27 -14.19 -15.06
N GLU A 53 -16.05 -14.66 -14.86
CA GLU A 53 -15.74 -15.88 -14.10
C GLU A 53 -15.19 -15.57 -12.70
N PHE A 54 -15.17 -14.29 -12.28
CA PHE A 54 -14.55 -13.90 -11.04
C PHE A 54 -15.36 -14.39 -9.85
N PRO A 55 -14.81 -15.25 -8.95
CA PRO A 55 -15.56 -15.78 -7.82
C PRO A 55 -15.94 -14.67 -6.83
N PRO A 56 -17.23 -14.58 -6.43
CA PRO A 56 -17.69 -13.56 -5.48
C PRO A 56 -16.92 -13.56 -4.16
N GLU A 57 -16.58 -14.73 -3.64
CA GLU A 57 -15.80 -14.87 -2.41
C GLU A 57 -14.37 -14.31 -2.53
N MET A 58 -13.78 -14.40 -3.72
CA MET A 58 -12.47 -13.80 -3.98
C MET A 58 -12.56 -12.28 -4.13
N PHE A 59 -13.68 -11.77 -4.64
CA PHE A 59 -13.96 -10.35 -4.67
C PHE A 59 -14.04 -9.78 -3.25
N GLU A 60 -14.83 -10.40 -2.37
CA GLU A 60 -14.94 -10.02 -0.96
C GLU A 60 -13.58 -10.07 -0.24
N LYS A 61 -12.81 -11.14 -0.49
CA LYS A 61 -11.46 -11.26 0.08
C LYS A 61 -10.53 -10.14 -0.37
N LEU A 62 -10.60 -9.75 -1.65
CA LEU A 62 -9.85 -8.60 -2.17
C LEU A 62 -10.25 -7.29 -1.49
N LEU A 63 -11.55 -7.03 -1.31
CA LEU A 63 -12.04 -5.83 -0.62
C LEU A 63 -11.53 -5.79 0.83
N HIS A 64 -11.66 -6.90 1.56
CA HIS A 64 -11.22 -6.97 2.96
C HIS A 64 -9.70 -6.79 3.08
N THR A 65 -8.92 -7.48 2.23
CA THR A 65 -7.46 -7.43 2.32
C THR A 65 -6.89 -6.11 1.81
N ASN A 66 -7.39 -5.58 0.67
CA ASN A 66 -6.75 -4.44 0.02
C ASN A 66 -7.32 -3.08 0.44
N ILE A 67 -8.57 -3.03 0.96
CA ILE A 67 -9.24 -1.77 1.33
C ILE A 67 -9.53 -1.73 2.83
N SER A 68 -10.31 -2.70 3.35
CA SER A 68 -10.74 -2.67 4.74
C SER A 68 -9.56 -2.71 5.70
N SER A 69 -8.50 -3.47 5.38
CA SER A 69 -7.28 -3.51 6.18
C SER A 69 -6.60 -2.14 6.26
N VAL A 70 -6.46 -1.45 5.11
CA VAL A 70 -5.85 -0.10 5.06
C VAL A 70 -6.63 0.87 5.93
N PHE A 71 -7.97 0.85 5.84
CA PHE A 71 -8.82 1.67 6.70
C PHE A 71 -8.67 1.31 8.18
N ASN A 72 -8.79 0.03 8.54
CA ASN A 72 -8.77 -0.44 9.94
C ASN A 72 -7.45 -0.09 10.63
N VAL A 73 -6.32 -0.40 9.99
CA VAL A 73 -4.98 -0.13 10.55
C VAL A 73 -4.74 1.37 10.66
N SER A 74 -5.01 2.12 9.58
CA SER A 74 -4.81 3.57 9.58
C SER A 74 -5.68 4.27 10.62
N GLN A 75 -6.94 3.86 10.80
CA GLN A 75 -7.84 4.46 11.79
C GLN A 75 -7.30 4.30 13.23
N VAL A 76 -6.78 3.14 13.56
CA VAL A 76 -6.25 2.89 14.91
C VAL A 76 -4.96 3.69 15.13
N VAL A 77 -4.01 3.62 14.19
CA VAL A 77 -2.75 4.37 14.29
C VAL A 77 -2.98 5.87 14.31
N ALA A 78 -3.88 6.38 13.45
CA ALA A 78 -4.19 7.82 13.39
C ALA A 78 -4.75 8.36 14.72
N LYS A 79 -5.50 7.57 15.50
CA LYS A 79 -5.96 8.01 16.84
C LYS A 79 -4.81 8.33 17.78
N HIS A 80 -3.72 7.59 17.69
CA HIS A 80 -2.50 7.85 18.46
C HIS A 80 -1.73 9.04 17.87
N MET A 81 -1.56 9.11 16.54
CA MET A 81 -0.90 10.22 15.85
C MET A 81 -1.62 11.56 16.10
N ILE A 82 -2.97 11.60 16.08
CA ILE A 82 -3.77 12.78 16.39
C ILE A 82 -3.47 13.30 17.79
N LYS A 83 -3.35 12.43 18.79
CA LYS A 83 -3.01 12.85 20.16
C LYS A 83 -1.61 13.44 20.27
N ARG A 84 -0.69 13.00 19.42
CA ARG A 84 0.69 13.51 19.38
C ARG A 84 0.84 14.77 18.53
N GLY A 85 -0.08 14.99 17.58
CA GLY A 85 -0.04 16.12 16.65
C GLY A 85 0.90 15.93 15.46
N HIS A 86 1.34 14.70 15.17
CA HIS A 86 2.18 14.37 14.01
C HIS A 86 2.14 12.88 13.66
N GLY A 87 2.50 12.57 12.42
CA GLY A 87 2.65 11.20 11.91
C GLY A 87 2.62 11.14 10.39
N LYS A 88 3.07 10.03 9.84
CA LYS A 88 3.05 9.79 8.39
C LYS A 88 2.42 8.43 8.07
N ILE A 89 1.49 8.44 7.12
CA ILE A 89 0.81 7.22 6.64
C ILE A 89 1.08 7.10 5.15
N ILE A 90 1.63 5.95 4.75
CA ILE A 90 1.95 5.62 3.36
C ILE A 90 1.17 4.38 2.96
N ASN A 91 0.29 4.52 1.98
CA ASN A 91 -0.49 3.41 1.45
C ASN A 91 0.13 2.89 0.16
N ILE A 92 0.29 1.57 0.04
CA ILE A 92 0.76 0.97 -1.21
C ILE A 92 -0.42 0.78 -2.15
N ALA A 93 -0.53 1.71 -3.11
CA ALA A 93 -1.50 1.70 -4.19
C ALA A 93 -1.00 0.85 -5.38
N SER A 94 -1.15 1.31 -6.60
CA SER A 94 -0.64 0.70 -7.84
C SER A 94 -0.83 1.68 -9.00
N VAL A 95 -0.15 1.48 -10.12
CA VAL A 95 -0.51 2.12 -11.41
C VAL A 95 -1.96 1.83 -11.81
N GLN A 96 -2.57 0.80 -11.23
CA GLN A 96 -4.00 0.48 -11.43
C GLN A 96 -4.96 1.49 -10.78
N THR A 97 -4.45 2.52 -10.12
CA THR A 97 -5.26 3.70 -9.75
C THR A 97 -5.63 4.56 -10.97
N LEU A 98 -4.86 4.48 -12.06
CA LEU A 98 -5.07 5.20 -13.33
C LEU A 98 -5.32 4.25 -14.50
N LEU A 99 -4.63 3.11 -14.51
CA LEU A 99 -4.68 2.16 -15.60
C LEU A 99 -5.62 1.00 -15.27
N ALA A 100 -5.99 0.26 -16.31
CA ALA A 100 -6.69 -1.01 -16.18
C ALA A 100 -6.15 -1.99 -17.22
N ARG A 101 -6.28 -3.29 -16.96
CA ARG A 101 -6.05 -4.33 -17.93
C ARG A 101 -7.00 -5.51 -17.71
N PRO A 102 -7.19 -6.37 -18.72
CA PRO A 102 -8.03 -7.56 -18.59
C PRO A 102 -7.61 -8.48 -17.44
N GLY A 103 -8.59 -9.15 -16.84
CA GLY A 103 -8.39 -10.20 -15.83
C GLY A 103 -8.09 -9.69 -14.42
N ILE A 104 -8.12 -8.37 -14.14
CA ILE A 104 -7.83 -7.81 -12.81
C ILE A 104 -8.78 -6.68 -12.41
N ALA A 105 -9.96 -6.59 -12.97
CA ALA A 105 -10.88 -5.47 -12.70
C ALA A 105 -11.16 -5.28 -11.17
N PRO A 106 -11.43 -6.33 -10.37
CA PRO A 106 -11.60 -6.17 -8.93
C PRO A 106 -10.36 -5.63 -8.20
N TYR A 107 -9.16 -6.07 -8.59
CA TYR A 107 -7.92 -5.51 -8.05
C TYR A 107 -7.78 -4.03 -8.42
N THR A 108 -8.05 -3.66 -9.67
CA THR A 108 -8.05 -2.27 -10.14
C THR A 108 -8.99 -1.41 -9.29
N ALA A 109 -10.20 -1.90 -9.02
CA ALA A 109 -11.16 -1.23 -8.15
C ALA A 109 -10.61 -1.01 -6.73
N THR A 110 -9.96 -2.05 -6.14
CA THR A 110 -9.38 -1.91 -4.79
C THR A 110 -8.25 -0.88 -4.76
N LYS A 111 -7.39 -0.83 -5.78
CA LYS A 111 -6.27 0.13 -5.81
C LYS A 111 -6.73 1.55 -6.11
N GLY A 112 -7.77 1.73 -6.93
CA GLY A 112 -8.46 3.01 -7.09
C GLY A 112 -9.07 3.50 -5.78
N ALA A 113 -9.71 2.60 -5.02
CA ALA A 113 -10.26 2.92 -3.70
C ALA A 113 -9.17 3.33 -2.70
N VAL A 114 -8.02 2.64 -2.66
CA VAL A 114 -6.88 3.01 -1.80
C VAL A 114 -6.36 4.41 -2.15
N GLY A 115 -6.23 4.73 -3.45
CA GLY A 115 -5.83 6.07 -3.88
C GLY A 115 -6.78 7.17 -3.39
N ASN A 116 -8.09 6.98 -3.51
CA ASN A 116 -9.08 7.94 -3.05
C ASN A 116 -9.20 7.98 -1.51
N LEU A 117 -9.08 6.83 -0.84
CA LEU A 117 -9.04 6.77 0.62
C LEU A 117 -7.84 7.55 1.17
N THR A 118 -6.67 7.48 0.51
CA THR A 118 -5.49 8.28 0.87
C THR A 118 -5.78 9.78 0.84
N LYS A 119 -6.49 10.27 -0.18
CA LYS A 119 -6.91 11.68 -0.27
C LYS A 119 -7.86 12.06 0.85
N GLY A 120 -8.84 11.20 1.15
CA GLY A 120 -9.77 11.41 2.26
C GLY A 120 -9.03 11.49 3.61
N MET A 121 -8.13 10.53 3.89
CA MET A 121 -7.30 10.55 5.09
C MET A 121 -6.48 11.84 5.21
N ALA A 122 -5.86 12.29 4.11
CA ALA A 122 -5.10 13.53 4.08
C ALA A 122 -5.98 14.73 4.42
N THR A 123 -7.17 14.82 3.84
CA THR A 123 -8.12 15.91 4.08
C THR A 123 -8.59 15.95 5.53
N ASP A 124 -8.90 14.80 6.13
CA ASP A 124 -9.42 14.71 7.48
C ASP A 124 -8.35 14.96 8.55
N TRP A 125 -7.10 14.51 8.30
CA TRP A 125 -6.07 14.44 9.33
C TRP A 125 -4.93 15.46 9.19
N ALA A 126 -4.87 16.23 8.08
CA ALA A 126 -3.84 17.27 7.90
C ALA A 126 -3.80 18.29 9.03
N LYS A 127 -4.98 18.71 9.54
CA LYS A 127 -5.11 19.65 10.67
C LYS A 127 -4.48 19.15 11.99
N TYR A 128 -4.19 17.87 12.07
CA TYR A 128 -3.51 17.25 13.20
C TYR A 128 -2.03 16.98 12.94
N GLY A 129 -1.44 17.56 11.87
CA GLY A 129 -0.04 17.38 11.53
C GLY A 129 0.28 16.02 10.91
N ILE A 130 -0.71 15.29 10.37
CA ILE A 130 -0.53 13.98 9.76
C ILE A 130 -0.51 14.12 8.23
N GLN A 131 0.53 13.54 7.59
CA GLN A 131 0.58 13.42 6.14
C GLN A 131 0.19 11.99 5.73
N CYS A 132 -0.79 11.89 4.82
CA CYS A 132 -1.23 10.63 4.26
C CYS A 132 -0.98 10.64 2.75
N ASN A 133 -0.08 9.78 2.28
CA ASN A 133 0.28 9.67 0.87
C ASN A 133 0.22 8.22 0.39
N ALA A 134 0.31 8.01 -0.91
CA ALA A 134 0.41 6.68 -1.47
C ALA A 134 1.63 6.56 -2.38
N ILE A 135 2.23 5.38 -2.41
CA ILE A 135 3.14 4.95 -3.47
C ILE A 135 2.34 4.07 -4.42
N ALA A 136 2.43 4.33 -5.70
CA ALA A 136 1.80 3.57 -6.77
C ALA A 136 2.87 2.89 -7.63
N PRO A 137 3.28 1.66 -7.28
CA PRO A 137 4.24 0.91 -8.06
C PRO A 137 3.67 0.54 -9.43
N GLY A 138 4.55 0.56 -10.45
CA GLY A 138 4.32 -0.09 -11.73
C GLY A 138 4.52 -1.60 -11.66
N TYR A 139 5.17 -2.16 -12.65
CA TYR A 139 5.47 -3.57 -12.71
C TYR A 139 6.88 -3.84 -12.16
N PHE A 140 6.91 -4.50 -11.01
CA PHE A 140 8.14 -4.88 -10.31
C PHE A 140 8.29 -6.40 -10.29
N ASP A 141 9.53 -6.86 -10.42
CA ASP A 141 9.86 -8.28 -10.25
C ASP A 141 9.74 -8.65 -8.76
N THR A 142 8.65 -9.32 -8.44
CA THR A 142 8.27 -9.71 -7.08
C THR A 142 7.62 -11.09 -7.09
N PRO A 143 7.57 -11.79 -5.95
CA PRO A 143 6.82 -13.05 -5.85
C PRO A 143 5.35 -12.94 -6.30
N LEU A 144 4.71 -11.78 -6.07
CA LEU A 144 3.33 -11.52 -6.52
C LEU A 144 3.20 -11.54 -8.06
N ASN A 145 4.25 -11.20 -8.76
CA ASN A 145 4.31 -11.12 -10.22
C ASN A 145 5.08 -12.25 -10.90
N ALA A 146 5.56 -13.25 -10.15
CA ALA A 146 6.41 -14.31 -10.67
C ALA A 146 5.84 -14.99 -11.94
N ALA A 147 4.53 -15.27 -11.96
CA ALA A 147 3.86 -15.85 -13.14
C ALA A 147 3.89 -14.92 -14.37
N LEU A 148 3.84 -13.59 -14.18
CA LEU A 148 3.94 -12.63 -15.28
C LEU A 148 5.39 -12.42 -15.73
N VAL A 149 6.34 -12.46 -14.80
CA VAL A 149 7.78 -12.34 -15.10
C VAL A 149 8.24 -13.53 -15.96
N SER A 150 7.74 -14.74 -15.67
CA SER A 150 8.03 -15.95 -16.47
C SER A 150 7.31 -16.00 -17.82
N ASP A 151 6.26 -15.19 -18.02
CA ASP A 151 5.54 -15.09 -19.29
C ASP A 151 6.30 -14.15 -20.24
N LYS A 152 6.91 -14.74 -21.28
CA LYS A 152 7.73 -14.02 -22.27
C LYS A 152 6.92 -13.02 -23.10
N ASP A 153 5.68 -13.35 -23.44
CA ASP A 153 4.83 -12.48 -24.23
C ASP A 153 4.40 -11.25 -23.41
N PHE A 154 4.01 -11.49 -22.15
CA PHE A 154 3.71 -10.40 -21.22
C PHE A 154 4.92 -9.51 -20.95
N THR A 155 6.09 -10.10 -20.70
CA THR A 155 7.34 -9.36 -20.49
C THR A 155 7.71 -8.51 -21.70
N SER A 156 7.64 -9.08 -22.91
CA SER A 156 7.89 -8.33 -24.15
C SER A 156 6.90 -7.17 -24.36
N TRP A 157 5.61 -7.40 -24.03
CA TRP A 157 4.60 -6.34 -24.06
C TRP A 157 4.93 -5.23 -23.03
N LEU A 158 5.26 -5.63 -21.80
CA LEU A 158 5.58 -4.68 -20.73
C LEU A 158 6.78 -3.79 -21.09
N GLU A 159 7.87 -4.40 -21.58
CA GLU A 159 9.08 -3.69 -21.97
C GLU A 159 8.83 -2.68 -23.08
N LYS A 160 7.97 -3.00 -24.05
CA LYS A 160 7.56 -2.07 -25.10
C LYS A 160 6.63 -0.97 -24.62
N ARG A 161 5.78 -1.27 -23.61
CA ARG A 161 4.79 -0.34 -23.07
C ARG A 161 5.36 0.61 -22.04
N THR A 162 6.43 0.21 -21.35
CA THR A 162 7.07 1.00 -20.29
C THR A 162 8.23 1.78 -20.87
N PRO A 163 8.28 3.12 -20.77
CA PRO A 163 9.41 3.91 -21.29
C PRO A 163 10.79 3.47 -20.78
N ALA A 164 10.89 3.01 -19.54
CA ALA A 164 12.13 2.45 -18.99
C ALA A 164 12.56 1.12 -19.63
N GLY A 165 11.70 0.46 -20.42
CA GLY A 165 12.00 -0.75 -21.19
C GLY A 165 12.30 -1.98 -20.36
N ARG A 166 11.84 -2.05 -19.11
CA ARG A 166 12.16 -3.15 -18.18
C ARG A 166 11.20 -3.25 -17.02
N TRP A 167 11.26 -4.38 -16.31
CA TRP A 167 10.71 -4.52 -14.97
C TRP A 167 11.45 -3.63 -13.97
N GLY A 168 10.72 -3.09 -12.98
CA GLY A 168 11.32 -2.41 -11.83
C GLY A 168 11.93 -3.42 -10.85
N LYS A 169 12.98 -3.01 -10.14
CA LYS A 169 13.56 -3.75 -9.02
C LYS A 169 12.98 -3.22 -7.71
N VAL A 170 12.71 -4.10 -6.73
CA VAL A 170 12.06 -3.73 -5.47
C VAL A 170 12.82 -2.61 -4.73
N GLU A 171 14.14 -2.61 -4.81
CA GLU A 171 15.01 -1.60 -4.20
C GLU A 171 14.73 -0.19 -4.74
N GLU A 172 14.17 -0.07 -5.95
CA GLU A 172 13.85 1.23 -6.56
C GLU A 172 12.61 1.90 -5.92
N LEU A 173 11.87 1.18 -5.05
CA LEU A 173 10.79 1.76 -4.24
C LEU A 173 11.31 2.40 -2.93
N VAL A 174 12.52 2.06 -2.51
CA VAL A 174 13.07 2.51 -1.22
C VAL A 174 13.19 4.02 -1.15
N GLY A 175 13.66 4.67 -2.22
CA GLY A 175 13.80 6.13 -2.27
C GLY A 175 12.47 6.86 -2.07
N ALA A 176 11.40 6.40 -2.72
CA ALA A 176 10.06 6.95 -2.55
C ALA A 176 9.52 6.76 -1.12
N SER A 177 9.78 5.59 -0.52
CA SER A 177 9.38 5.28 0.85
C SER A 177 10.11 6.17 1.86
N ILE A 178 11.44 6.37 1.70
CA ILE A 178 12.23 7.26 2.55
C ILE A 178 11.75 8.71 2.40
N PHE A 179 11.54 9.19 1.17
CA PHE A 179 11.05 10.54 0.91
C PHE A 179 9.73 10.80 1.63
N LEU A 180 8.72 9.93 1.44
CA LEU A 180 7.41 10.11 2.06
C LEU A 180 7.40 9.87 3.58
N SER A 181 8.41 9.20 4.12
CA SER A 181 8.58 8.96 5.56
C SER A 181 9.36 10.07 6.28
N SER A 182 10.02 10.97 5.55
CA SER A 182 10.91 11.98 6.09
C SER A 182 10.28 13.37 6.12
N SER A 183 10.94 14.32 6.81
CA SER A 183 10.55 15.73 6.81
C SER A 183 10.62 16.41 5.43
N ALA A 184 11.35 15.83 4.47
CA ALA A 184 11.39 16.31 3.09
C ALA A 184 10.00 16.30 2.41
N SER A 185 9.03 15.57 2.96
CA SER A 185 7.66 15.47 2.45
C SER A 185 6.61 16.12 3.36
N ASP A 186 6.98 17.01 4.28
CA ASP A 186 6.03 17.58 5.26
C ASP A 186 4.90 18.40 4.63
N PHE A 187 5.12 18.94 3.42
CA PHE A 187 4.08 19.65 2.66
C PHE A 187 3.44 18.81 1.55
N VAL A 188 3.81 17.51 1.44
CA VAL A 188 3.21 16.55 0.51
C VAL A 188 2.11 15.80 1.24
N ASN A 189 0.84 15.99 0.85
CA ASN A 189 -0.29 15.35 1.50
C ASN A 189 -1.39 15.02 0.49
N GLY A 190 -1.98 13.83 0.58
CA GLY A 190 -2.98 13.32 -0.36
C GLY A 190 -2.42 12.94 -1.74
N HIS A 191 -1.09 12.90 -1.89
CA HIS A 191 -0.43 12.60 -3.16
C HIS A 191 -0.32 11.11 -3.42
N ILE A 192 -0.42 10.73 -4.70
CA ILE A 192 -0.13 9.38 -5.19
C ILE A 192 1.14 9.46 -6.01
N LEU A 193 2.25 8.99 -5.45
CA LEU A 193 3.57 8.99 -6.10
C LEU A 193 3.73 7.74 -6.95
N TYR A 194 3.72 7.90 -8.26
CA TYR A 194 3.95 6.81 -9.20
C TYR A 194 5.44 6.50 -9.31
N VAL A 195 5.79 5.24 -9.11
CA VAL A 195 7.14 4.70 -9.30
C VAL A 195 7.00 3.55 -10.28
N ASP A 196 7.10 3.82 -11.58
CA ASP A 196 6.50 2.95 -12.58
C ASP A 196 7.28 2.87 -13.91
N GLY A 197 8.47 3.44 -13.97
CA GLY A 197 9.28 3.46 -15.20
C GLY A 197 8.65 4.27 -16.34
N GLY A 198 7.65 5.12 -16.04
CA GLY A 198 6.98 5.99 -16.99
C GLY A 198 5.75 5.36 -17.66
N ILE A 199 5.29 4.18 -17.25
CA ILE A 199 4.15 3.51 -17.90
C ILE A 199 2.85 4.32 -17.82
N THR A 200 2.67 5.16 -16.80
CA THR A 200 1.50 6.05 -16.69
C THR A 200 1.67 7.38 -17.42
N ALA A 201 2.85 7.70 -17.91
CA ALA A 201 3.16 8.94 -18.65
C ALA A 201 3.01 8.79 -20.16
N SER A 202 2.81 7.58 -20.67
CA SER A 202 2.78 7.26 -22.11
C SER A 202 1.51 6.56 -22.54
#